data_7b4338d043e96483d1d722048d11fc00
#
_entry.id   7b4338d043e96483d1d722048d11fc00
#
_cell.length_a   1.000
_cell.length_b   1.000
_cell.length_c   1.000
_cell.angle_alpha   90.00
_cell.angle_beta   90.00
_cell.angle_gamma   90.00
#
_symmetry.space_group_name_H-M   'P 1'
#
loop_
_entity.id
_entity.type
_entity.pdbx_description
1 polymer ?
#
loop_
_entity_poly.entity_id
_entity_poly.type
_entity_poly.pdbx_seq_one_letter_code
_entity_poly.pdbx_strand_id
1 'polypeptide(L)'
;MEAKENLRGSGILLSISSLPSPYGIGTLGREAYNFVDLLGDLKQKYWQVLPVGPTIFGDSPYQPSSGCAGNIYFIDLDKLVDEGLLEKEEILGYNWGTDESEIDYAALHQNRCKILQKAFERFDTNAQEFQDFVKKQSEWLEQYALFMTLKTDNLYKNWSEWSSEYRNTQTVALEKYQKKNYNTITFWKFCQYKFFEQWEDLKNYANSKGIYIIGDISFYVGYDSVDVWAERQLFMMSANDTPEYVAAAGPDKYSESGQVWGNPMYEWNAMKEDNFSWWRKRMRVCRELFDIVRIDHFAGIVKAYAVPYGQDKSLSGKWFKGPGRRLVNAINEELEGVNVVADDYTSASLLPGVKKLLAKSGWMGTKVMMFAFDGDPTNEYLPHNYTDSHVVAYIGTHDNETIVGSFSDKTDYELAYLYEYLNIENKSQVPNALIRELYHSTAELAIVQMQDILELGNEARMNYPSTVGHNWRWRMTSKPHRLDNEKIAWIRNIAVVYRR
;
A
#
# COMPACT_ATOMS: atom_id res chain seq x y z
N MET A 1 9.81 -27.14 17.17
CA MET A 1 8.58 -26.42 16.79
C MET A 1 8.43 -25.34 17.84
N GLU A 2 8.95 -24.17 17.57
CA GLU A 2 8.60 -22.99 18.37
C GLU A 2 7.11 -22.74 18.20
N ALA A 3 6.43 -22.47 19.32
CA ALA A 3 5.01 -22.16 19.31
C ALA A 3 4.81 -20.93 18.39
N LYS A 4 4.03 -21.09 17.31
CA LYS A 4 3.60 -19.93 16.50
C LYS A 4 3.06 -18.90 17.48
N GLU A 5 3.64 -17.70 17.50
CA GLU A 5 3.10 -16.60 18.27
C GLU A 5 1.60 -16.45 17.96
N ASN A 6 0.80 -16.24 18.99
CA ASN A 6 -0.63 -16.08 18.85
C ASN A 6 -0.92 -14.75 18.18
N LEU A 7 -1.14 -14.77 16.87
CA LEU A 7 -1.42 -13.59 16.05
C LEU A 7 -2.80 -12.99 16.33
N ARG A 8 -3.67 -13.68 17.09
CA ARG A 8 -5.04 -13.19 17.30
C ARG A 8 -5.05 -11.77 17.84
N GLY A 9 -5.68 -10.88 17.07
CA GLY A 9 -5.78 -9.48 17.40
C GLY A 9 -6.67 -8.69 16.46
N SER A 10 -6.88 -7.44 16.80
CA SER A 10 -7.53 -6.47 15.93
C SER A 10 -6.58 -5.34 15.55
N GLY A 11 -6.91 -4.65 14.48
CA GLY A 11 -6.14 -3.53 14.00
C GLY A 11 -6.97 -2.56 13.17
N ILE A 12 -6.34 -1.45 12.84
CA ILE A 12 -6.95 -0.40 12.04
C ILE A 12 -6.17 -0.25 10.72
N LEU A 13 -6.92 -0.18 9.62
CA LEU A 13 -6.41 0.22 8.31
C LEU A 13 -6.47 1.74 8.20
N LEU A 14 -5.30 2.37 8.11
CA LEU A 14 -5.16 3.79 7.80
C LEU A 14 -3.86 4.02 7.03
N SER A 15 -3.95 4.62 5.84
CA SER A 15 -2.77 5.03 5.07
C SER A 15 -1.96 6.08 5.81
N ILE A 16 -0.64 6.04 5.68
CA ILE A 16 0.23 7.14 6.16
C ILE A 16 -0.21 8.48 5.56
N SER A 17 -0.54 8.49 4.26
CA SER A 17 -1.00 9.69 3.56
C SER A 17 -2.24 10.34 4.19
N SER A 18 -3.07 9.54 4.87
CA SER A 18 -4.34 9.98 5.47
C SER A 18 -4.20 10.53 6.90
N LEU A 19 -3.01 10.52 7.48
CA LEU A 19 -2.78 11.13 8.79
C LEU A 19 -2.98 12.66 8.75
N PRO A 20 -3.48 13.30 9.84
CA PRO A 20 -3.75 14.74 9.88
C PRO A 20 -2.49 15.58 10.11
N SER A 21 -1.37 15.17 9.50
CA SER A 21 -0.11 15.90 9.58
C SER A 21 -0.21 17.27 8.89
N PRO A 22 0.55 18.30 9.29
CA PRO A 22 0.67 19.54 8.54
C PRO A 22 1.32 19.29 7.17
N TYR A 23 1.33 20.30 6.30
CA TYR A 23 2.04 20.27 5.00
C TYR A 23 1.42 19.34 3.95
N GLY A 24 0.09 19.21 3.94
CA GLY A 24 -0.70 18.72 2.82
C GLY A 24 -0.83 17.21 2.66
N ILE A 25 -0.11 16.41 3.45
CA ILE A 25 -0.19 14.94 3.45
C ILE A 25 0.25 14.39 4.80
N GLY A 26 -0.21 13.20 5.14
CA GLY A 26 0.29 12.47 6.32
C GLY A 26 1.79 12.17 6.22
N THR A 27 2.50 12.28 7.34
CA THR A 27 3.95 12.11 7.44
C THR A 27 4.35 11.19 8.59
N LEU A 28 5.63 10.78 8.61
CA LEU A 28 6.25 9.93 9.64
C LEU A 28 6.63 10.72 10.90
N GLY A 29 5.87 11.81 11.16
CA GLY A 29 6.07 12.70 12.28
C GLY A 29 5.05 12.51 13.40
N ARG A 30 4.83 13.58 14.14
CA ARG A 30 4.03 13.63 15.37
C ARG A 30 2.68 12.93 15.27
N GLU A 31 1.95 13.12 14.16
CA GLU A 31 0.60 12.55 14.03
C GLU A 31 0.62 11.02 13.81
N ALA A 32 1.70 10.48 13.25
CA ALA A 32 1.90 9.04 13.18
C ALA A 32 2.14 8.43 14.58
N TYR A 33 2.93 9.09 15.42
CA TYR A 33 3.14 8.68 16.82
C TYR A 33 1.86 8.79 17.65
N ASN A 34 1.10 9.88 17.50
CA ASN A 34 -0.21 10.05 18.12
C ASN A 34 -1.19 8.94 17.70
N PHE A 35 -1.13 8.50 16.45
CA PHE A 35 -1.98 7.40 15.98
C PHE A 35 -1.56 6.05 16.59
N VAL A 36 -0.28 5.80 16.76
CA VAL A 36 0.21 4.63 17.52
C VAL A 36 -0.31 4.64 18.95
N ASP A 37 -0.27 5.79 19.63
CA ASP A 37 -0.81 5.92 20.99
C ASP A 37 -2.32 5.68 21.03
N LEU A 38 -3.07 6.20 20.04
CA LEU A 38 -4.51 5.91 19.89
C LEU A 38 -4.78 4.41 19.71
N LEU A 39 -3.99 3.71 18.89
CA LEU A 39 -4.12 2.26 18.74
C LEU A 39 -3.92 1.53 20.08
N GLY A 40 -2.96 1.95 20.88
CA GLY A 40 -2.76 1.44 22.24
C GLY A 40 -3.96 1.67 23.15
N ASP A 41 -4.53 2.88 23.11
CA ASP A 41 -5.74 3.25 23.85
C ASP A 41 -6.95 2.42 23.43
N LEU A 42 -7.08 2.11 22.16
CA LEU A 42 -8.13 1.26 21.60
C LEU A 42 -7.88 -0.25 21.78
N LYS A 43 -6.74 -0.64 22.40
CA LYS A 43 -6.30 -2.05 22.50
C LYS A 43 -6.15 -2.76 21.17
N GLN A 44 -5.76 -2.01 20.13
CA GLN A 44 -5.41 -2.60 18.84
C GLN A 44 -3.97 -3.11 18.87
N LYS A 45 -3.70 -4.20 18.15
CA LYS A 45 -2.35 -4.76 17.99
C LYS A 45 -1.73 -4.46 16.63
N TYR A 46 -2.54 -4.08 15.65
CA TYR A 46 -2.09 -3.94 14.27
C TYR A 46 -2.46 -2.58 13.70
N TRP A 47 -1.50 -2.02 12.99
CA TRP A 47 -1.71 -0.90 12.08
C TRP A 47 -1.48 -1.38 10.66
N GLN A 48 -2.51 -1.50 9.84
CA GLN A 48 -2.35 -1.77 8.43
C GLN A 48 -2.22 -0.47 7.66
N VAL A 49 -1.14 -0.36 6.87
CA VAL A 49 -0.89 0.78 5.97
C VAL A 49 -1.07 0.35 4.51
N LEU A 50 -1.36 1.30 3.63
CA LEU A 50 -1.29 1.11 2.18
C LEU A 50 0.17 1.17 1.72
N PRO A 51 0.48 0.80 0.44
CA PRO A 51 1.85 0.81 -0.04
C PRO A 51 2.54 2.16 0.20
N VAL A 52 3.74 2.13 0.77
CA VAL A 52 4.50 3.32 1.17
C VAL A 52 5.52 3.78 0.12
N GLY A 53 5.46 3.19 -1.07
CA GLY A 53 6.33 3.55 -2.20
C GLY A 53 5.95 4.87 -2.88
N PRO A 54 6.86 5.43 -3.70
CA PRO A 54 6.61 6.66 -4.43
C PRO A 54 5.58 6.42 -5.54
N THR A 55 4.59 7.31 -5.64
CA THR A 55 3.52 7.25 -6.63
C THR A 55 3.95 7.92 -7.95
N ILE A 56 3.27 7.53 -9.04
CA ILE A 56 3.38 8.17 -10.36
C ILE A 56 2.08 8.90 -10.69
N PHE A 57 1.90 9.29 -11.95
CA PHE A 57 0.65 9.91 -12.43
C PHE A 57 -0.58 9.06 -12.06
N GLY A 58 -1.59 9.72 -11.47
CA GLY A 58 -2.80 9.06 -10.95
C GLY A 58 -2.76 8.77 -9.44
N ASP A 59 -1.64 9.10 -8.77
CA ASP A 59 -1.46 9.09 -7.31
C ASP A 59 -1.68 7.74 -6.61
N SER A 60 -1.93 6.65 -7.39
CA SER A 60 -2.17 5.32 -6.84
C SER A 60 -0.92 4.73 -6.19
N PRO A 61 -0.98 4.31 -4.92
CA PRO A 61 0.12 3.62 -4.26
C PRO A 61 0.37 2.20 -4.84
N TYR A 62 -0.59 1.67 -5.62
CA TYR A 62 -0.46 0.39 -6.33
C TYR A 62 0.20 0.51 -7.71
N GLN A 63 0.58 1.73 -8.09
CA GLN A 63 1.41 2.00 -9.27
C GLN A 63 2.71 2.71 -8.87
N PRO A 64 3.58 2.04 -8.08
CA PRO A 64 4.79 2.69 -7.61
C PRO A 64 5.81 2.87 -8.75
N SER A 65 6.56 3.97 -8.69
CA SER A 65 7.73 4.19 -9.56
C SER A 65 8.96 3.41 -9.13
N SER A 66 8.88 2.70 -8.00
CA SER A 66 9.91 1.78 -7.50
C SER A 66 9.29 0.73 -6.60
N GLY A 67 9.69 -0.53 -6.76
CA GLY A 67 9.31 -1.63 -5.87
C GLY A 67 10.01 -1.62 -4.51
N CYS A 68 11.02 -0.76 -4.30
CA CYS A 68 11.86 -0.73 -3.09
C CYS A 68 11.87 0.62 -2.38
N ALA A 69 11.75 1.73 -3.11
CA ALA A 69 11.89 3.07 -2.55
C ALA A 69 10.69 3.49 -1.69
N GLY A 70 10.94 4.35 -0.70
CA GLY A 70 9.92 5.01 0.09
C GLY A 70 9.43 6.32 -0.55
N ASN A 71 8.18 6.69 -0.25
CA ASN A 71 7.57 7.92 -0.73
C ASN A 71 8.14 9.13 0.03
N ILE A 72 8.84 10.00 -0.67
CA ILE A 72 9.46 11.20 -0.09
C ILE A 72 8.44 12.19 0.48
N TYR A 73 7.17 12.09 0.09
CA TYR A 73 6.11 12.92 0.66
C TYR A 73 5.83 12.59 2.13
N PHE A 74 6.16 11.38 2.58
CA PHE A 74 5.99 10.96 3.96
C PHE A 74 7.10 11.41 4.89
N ILE A 75 8.21 11.96 4.38
CA ILE A 75 9.26 12.55 5.21
C ILE A 75 8.65 13.70 6.02
N ASP A 76 8.75 13.64 7.33
CA ASP A 76 8.26 14.70 8.21
C ASP A 76 9.23 15.88 8.20
N LEU A 77 8.70 17.07 7.90
CA LEU A 77 9.51 18.28 7.78
C LEU A 77 9.83 18.88 9.16
N ASP A 78 9.00 18.67 10.19
CA ASP A 78 9.29 19.14 11.52
C ASP A 78 10.46 18.37 12.16
N LYS A 79 10.60 17.06 11.86
CA LYS A 79 11.80 16.31 12.25
C LYS A 79 13.07 16.90 11.59
N LEU A 80 12.99 17.33 10.34
CA LEU A 80 14.14 18.01 9.69
C LEU A 80 14.46 19.37 10.32
N VAL A 81 13.47 20.06 10.87
CA VAL A 81 13.69 21.28 11.68
C VAL A 81 14.39 20.92 12.98
N ASP A 82 13.94 19.89 13.69
CA ASP A 82 14.56 19.44 14.94
C ASP A 82 16.03 18.99 14.74
N GLU A 83 16.37 18.49 13.57
CA GLU A 83 17.74 18.15 13.16
C GLU A 83 18.58 19.37 12.73
N GLY A 84 17.99 20.56 12.64
CA GLY A 84 18.68 21.78 12.15
C GLY A 84 18.89 21.84 10.64
N LEU A 85 18.22 20.96 9.89
CA LEU A 85 18.31 20.91 8.41
C LEU A 85 17.33 21.88 7.74
N LEU A 86 16.29 22.32 8.45
CA LEU A 86 15.32 23.32 7.99
C LEU A 86 15.01 24.33 9.08
N GLU A 87 14.58 25.52 8.67
CA GLU A 87 13.94 26.49 9.53
C GLU A 87 12.40 26.41 9.35
N LYS A 88 11.64 26.62 10.41
CA LYS A 88 10.16 26.53 10.35
C LYS A 88 9.57 27.52 9.33
N GLU A 89 10.13 28.72 9.25
CA GLU A 89 9.73 29.80 8.36
C GLU A 89 9.89 29.40 6.88
N GLU A 90 10.86 28.57 6.58
CA GLU A 90 11.08 28.09 5.22
C GLU A 90 9.94 27.19 4.74
N ILE A 91 9.38 26.38 5.65
CA ILE A 91 8.28 25.47 5.34
C ILE A 91 6.96 26.26 5.16
N LEU A 92 6.73 27.26 6.01
CA LEU A 92 5.53 28.10 5.98
C LEU A 92 5.42 28.94 4.71
N GLY A 93 6.51 29.16 3.99
CA GLY A 93 6.54 29.88 2.72
C GLY A 93 5.94 29.14 1.53
N TYR A 94 5.58 27.85 1.68
CA TYR A 94 5.06 27.01 0.60
C TYR A 94 3.54 26.79 0.72
N ASN A 95 2.87 26.65 -0.42
CA ASN A 95 1.49 26.18 -0.46
C ASN A 95 1.45 24.64 -0.42
N TRP A 96 0.74 24.06 0.53
CA TRP A 96 0.59 22.62 0.71
C TRP A 96 -0.82 22.10 0.38
N GLY A 97 -1.65 22.92 -0.25
CA GLY A 97 -3.07 22.68 -0.47
C GLY A 97 -3.94 23.57 0.43
N THR A 98 -5.22 23.67 0.12
CA THR A 98 -6.18 24.53 0.82
C THR A 98 -7.23 23.76 1.60
N ASP A 99 -7.39 22.47 1.33
CA ASP A 99 -8.33 21.58 2.01
C ASP A 99 -7.57 20.61 2.93
N GLU A 100 -7.86 20.66 4.23
CA GLU A 100 -7.23 19.77 5.20
C GLU A 100 -7.72 18.31 5.08
N SER A 101 -8.88 18.07 4.49
CA SER A 101 -9.50 16.76 4.33
C SER A 101 -9.04 16.00 3.08
N GLU A 102 -8.36 16.69 2.16
CA GLU A 102 -7.87 16.11 0.91
C GLU A 102 -6.39 16.42 0.63
N ILE A 103 -5.73 15.52 -0.07
CA ILE A 103 -4.35 15.72 -0.53
C ILE A 103 -4.37 16.46 -1.87
N ASP A 104 -3.66 17.59 -1.92
CA ASP A 104 -3.32 18.28 -3.17
C ASP A 104 -1.96 17.77 -3.68
N TYR A 105 -1.97 16.69 -4.47
CA TYR A 105 -0.76 16.12 -5.04
C TYR A 105 -0.03 17.10 -5.99
N ALA A 106 -0.73 18.02 -6.64
CA ALA A 106 -0.09 19.03 -7.49
C ALA A 106 0.75 20.00 -6.64
N ALA A 107 0.22 20.46 -5.51
CA ALA A 107 0.94 21.31 -4.57
C ALA A 107 2.17 20.58 -3.98
N LEU A 108 2.01 19.30 -3.63
CA LEU A 108 3.13 18.46 -3.15
C LEU A 108 4.22 18.31 -4.22
N HIS A 109 3.82 17.96 -5.44
CA HIS A 109 4.77 17.81 -6.55
C HIS A 109 5.57 19.08 -6.82
N GLN A 110 4.92 20.24 -6.76
CA GLN A 110 5.58 21.53 -6.98
C GLN A 110 6.55 21.92 -5.86
N ASN A 111 6.31 21.52 -4.63
CA ASN A 111 6.96 22.11 -3.46
C ASN A 111 7.81 21.15 -2.62
N ARG A 112 7.45 19.85 -2.54
CA ARG A 112 8.13 18.92 -1.64
C ARG A 112 9.61 18.77 -1.96
N CYS A 113 9.98 18.57 -3.22
CA CYS A 113 11.38 18.47 -3.60
C CYS A 113 12.18 19.74 -3.33
N LYS A 114 11.57 20.93 -3.46
CA LYS A 114 12.26 22.19 -3.21
C LYS A 114 12.65 22.36 -1.74
N ILE A 115 11.76 22.01 -0.82
CA ILE A 115 12.06 22.10 0.60
C ILE A 115 13.05 21.02 1.04
N LEU A 116 12.95 19.80 0.51
CA LEU A 116 13.92 18.74 0.77
C LEU A 116 15.30 19.08 0.21
N GLN A 117 15.38 19.80 -0.91
CA GLN A 117 16.65 20.30 -1.45
C GLN A 117 17.34 21.27 -0.48
N LYS A 118 16.59 22.16 0.18
CA LYS A 118 17.17 23.06 1.19
C LYS A 118 17.70 22.28 2.40
N ALA A 119 16.98 21.24 2.83
CA ALA A 119 17.47 20.38 3.90
C ALA A 119 18.76 19.66 3.51
N PHE A 120 18.83 19.15 2.28
CA PHE A 120 20.02 18.50 1.75
C PHE A 120 21.24 19.42 1.69
N GLU A 121 21.08 20.72 1.40
CA GLU A 121 22.19 21.69 1.37
C GLU A 121 22.89 21.85 2.73
N ARG A 122 22.20 21.51 3.83
CA ARG A 122 22.74 21.56 5.20
C ARG A 122 23.16 20.19 5.75
N PHE A 123 22.87 19.14 4.99
CA PHE A 123 23.13 17.76 5.43
C PHE A 123 24.59 17.37 5.20
N ASP A 124 25.22 16.74 6.20
CA ASP A 124 26.56 16.16 6.05
C ASP A 124 26.50 14.80 5.35
N THR A 125 26.81 14.79 4.06
CA THR A 125 26.84 13.56 3.26
C THR A 125 27.97 12.61 3.63
N ASN A 126 28.92 13.00 4.51
CA ASN A 126 29.99 12.13 5.02
C ASN A 126 29.63 11.49 6.36
N ALA A 127 28.44 11.78 6.92
CA ALA A 127 27.96 11.13 8.13
C ALA A 127 27.98 9.60 7.98
N GLN A 128 28.50 8.90 8.97
CA GLN A 128 28.73 7.44 8.90
C GLN A 128 27.41 6.69 8.68
N GLU A 129 26.36 7.10 9.35
CA GLU A 129 25.02 6.47 9.26
C GLU A 129 24.46 6.57 7.83
N PHE A 130 24.64 7.71 7.16
CA PHE A 130 24.24 7.88 5.77
C PHE A 130 25.07 6.99 4.83
N GLN A 131 26.37 6.92 5.03
CA GLN A 131 27.26 6.08 4.20
C GLN A 131 26.95 4.58 4.39
N ASP A 132 26.65 4.16 5.62
CA ASP A 132 26.26 2.78 5.93
C ASP A 132 24.92 2.44 5.29
N PHE A 133 23.94 3.36 5.33
CA PHE A 133 22.66 3.20 4.62
C PHE A 133 22.87 3.05 3.11
N VAL A 134 23.64 3.96 2.48
CA VAL A 134 23.93 3.90 1.04
C VAL A 134 24.57 2.58 0.65
N LYS A 135 25.52 2.09 1.46
CA LYS A 135 26.18 0.80 1.25
C LYS A 135 25.19 -0.36 1.42
N LYS A 136 24.39 -0.35 2.50
CA LYS A 136 23.40 -1.39 2.80
C LYS A 136 22.36 -1.51 1.69
N GLN A 137 21.86 -0.40 1.16
CA GLN A 137 20.79 -0.33 0.17
C GLN A 137 21.28 -0.28 -1.28
N SER A 138 22.57 -0.52 -1.53
CA SER A 138 23.22 -0.35 -2.84
C SER A 138 22.57 -1.18 -3.97
N GLU A 139 21.94 -2.31 -3.68
CA GLU A 139 21.27 -3.17 -4.68
C GLU A 139 20.15 -2.48 -5.47
N TRP A 140 19.52 -1.45 -4.91
CA TRP A 140 18.44 -0.72 -5.57
C TRP A 140 18.61 0.80 -5.56
N LEU A 141 19.24 1.34 -4.51
CA LEU A 141 19.30 2.78 -4.25
C LEU A 141 20.06 3.56 -5.34
N GLU A 142 21.14 2.98 -5.86
CA GLU A 142 21.93 3.61 -6.92
C GLU A 142 21.12 3.81 -8.19
N GLN A 143 20.40 2.79 -8.63
CA GLN A 143 19.56 2.86 -9.83
C GLN A 143 18.37 3.80 -9.62
N TYR A 144 17.74 3.74 -8.44
CA TYR A 144 16.63 4.63 -8.10
C TYR A 144 17.06 6.11 -8.13
N ALA A 145 18.16 6.45 -7.46
CA ALA A 145 18.65 7.83 -7.40
C ALA A 145 19.03 8.37 -8.79
N LEU A 146 19.64 7.53 -9.62
CA LEU A 146 19.96 7.87 -11.01
C LEU A 146 18.68 8.07 -11.84
N PHE A 147 17.72 7.15 -11.74
CA PHE A 147 16.43 7.25 -12.43
C PHE A 147 15.70 8.53 -12.05
N MET A 148 15.61 8.86 -10.76
CA MET A 148 14.95 10.09 -10.31
C MET A 148 15.67 11.35 -10.75
N THR A 149 17.01 11.34 -10.84
CA THR A 149 17.79 12.45 -11.40
C THR A 149 17.44 12.66 -12.88
N LEU A 150 17.40 11.58 -13.66
CA LEU A 150 16.99 11.62 -15.07
C LEU A 150 15.55 12.09 -15.24
N LYS A 151 14.64 11.63 -14.38
CA LYS A 151 13.22 12.06 -14.35
C LYS A 151 13.12 13.58 -14.18
N THR A 152 13.86 14.12 -13.23
CA THR A 152 13.86 15.56 -12.94
C THR A 152 14.39 16.36 -14.14
N ASP A 153 15.51 15.95 -14.71
CA ASP A 153 16.13 16.64 -15.86
C ASP A 153 15.27 16.53 -17.12
N ASN A 154 14.49 15.47 -17.26
CA ASN A 154 13.54 15.28 -18.36
C ASN A 154 12.11 15.75 -18.04
N LEU A 155 11.95 16.67 -17.07
CA LEU A 155 10.66 17.26 -16.68
C LEU A 155 9.58 16.21 -16.36
N TYR A 156 9.97 15.16 -15.68
CA TYR A 156 9.12 14.01 -15.29
C TYR A 156 8.44 13.27 -16.45
N LYS A 157 8.90 13.43 -17.69
CA LYS A 157 8.44 12.61 -18.82
C LYS A 157 8.66 11.12 -18.57
N ASN A 158 7.84 10.29 -19.20
CA ASN A 158 8.03 8.83 -19.15
C ASN A 158 9.44 8.47 -19.64
N TRP A 159 10.08 7.50 -19.01
CA TRP A 159 11.46 7.11 -19.37
C TRP A 159 11.57 6.63 -20.84
N SER A 160 10.50 6.08 -21.42
CA SER A 160 10.46 5.68 -22.84
C SER A 160 10.59 6.87 -23.81
N GLU A 161 10.31 8.09 -23.36
CA GLU A 161 10.43 9.32 -24.11
C GLU A 161 11.83 9.96 -23.99
N TRP A 162 12.72 9.45 -23.12
CA TRP A 162 14.08 9.96 -22.99
C TRP A 162 14.90 9.67 -24.25
N SER A 163 16.02 10.36 -24.41
CA SER A 163 16.95 10.06 -25.48
C SER A 163 17.46 8.61 -25.38
N SER A 164 17.79 8.00 -26.50
CA SER A 164 18.25 6.61 -26.54
C SER A 164 19.49 6.36 -25.66
N GLU A 165 20.30 7.38 -25.42
CA GLU A 165 21.47 7.32 -24.56
C GLU A 165 21.13 7.05 -23.08
N TYR A 166 19.95 7.51 -22.61
CA TYR A 166 19.50 7.37 -21.23
C TYR A 166 18.42 6.32 -21.04
N ARG A 167 17.77 5.93 -22.13
CA ARG A 167 16.85 4.78 -22.08
C ARG A 167 17.57 3.45 -21.82
N ASN A 168 18.83 3.31 -22.25
CA ASN A 168 19.66 2.15 -22.01
C ASN A 168 20.57 2.37 -20.80
N THR A 169 20.53 1.44 -19.83
CA THR A 169 21.26 1.53 -18.55
C THR A 169 22.78 1.25 -18.67
N GLN A 170 23.25 0.79 -19.81
CA GLN A 170 24.66 0.39 -20.01
C GLN A 170 25.38 1.24 -21.07
N THR A 171 25.21 2.56 -21.03
CA THR A 171 25.86 3.47 -21.98
C THR A 171 26.97 4.27 -21.35
N VAL A 172 28.02 4.58 -22.14
CA VAL A 172 29.09 5.51 -21.72
C VAL A 172 28.52 6.90 -21.43
N ALA A 173 27.44 7.29 -22.12
CA ALA A 173 26.75 8.55 -21.87
C ALA A 173 26.17 8.60 -20.45
N LEU A 174 25.57 7.49 -19.99
CA LEU A 174 25.00 7.39 -18.66
C LEU A 174 26.07 7.44 -17.56
N GLU A 175 27.21 6.79 -17.76
CA GLU A 175 28.34 6.89 -16.83
C GLU A 175 28.89 8.34 -16.70
N LYS A 176 28.96 9.05 -17.81
CA LYS A 176 29.35 10.48 -17.80
C LYS A 176 28.29 11.33 -17.11
N TYR A 177 27.01 11.04 -17.36
CA TYR A 177 25.89 11.71 -16.72
C TYR A 177 25.90 11.53 -15.20
N GLN A 178 26.14 10.32 -14.71
CA GLN A 178 26.26 10.03 -13.27
C GLN A 178 27.36 10.86 -12.60
N LYS A 179 28.53 10.89 -13.21
CA LYS A 179 29.66 11.69 -12.69
C LYS A 179 29.36 13.19 -12.65
N LYS A 180 28.68 13.70 -13.67
CA LYS A 180 28.32 15.13 -13.77
C LYS A 180 27.24 15.50 -12.73
N ASN A 181 26.30 14.62 -12.48
CA ASN A 181 25.11 14.88 -11.64
C ASN A 181 25.22 14.24 -10.25
N TYR A 182 26.43 13.98 -9.76
CA TYR A 182 26.68 13.29 -8.49
C TYR A 182 25.90 13.90 -7.32
N ASN A 183 25.84 15.23 -7.20
CA ASN A 183 25.13 15.91 -6.12
C ASN A 183 23.61 15.66 -6.18
N THR A 184 22.99 15.69 -7.35
CA THR A 184 21.55 15.42 -7.51
C THR A 184 21.22 13.94 -7.21
N ILE A 185 22.11 13.04 -7.63
CA ILE A 185 21.98 11.61 -7.27
C ILE A 185 22.09 11.43 -5.75
N THR A 186 23.03 12.12 -5.11
CA THR A 186 23.19 12.09 -3.65
C THR A 186 21.99 12.70 -2.93
N PHE A 187 21.35 13.73 -3.47
CA PHE A 187 20.08 14.27 -2.96
C PHE A 187 18.98 13.21 -2.93
N TRP A 188 18.81 12.42 -3.99
CA TRP A 188 17.81 11.36 -3.99
C TRP A 188 18.13 10.23 -3.00
N LYS A 189 19.42 9.93 -2.80
CA LYS A 189 19.86 9.01 -1.74
C LYS A 189 19.55 9.56 -0.35
N PHE A 190 19.80 10.86 -0.11
CA PHE A 190 19.44 11.55 1.12
C PHE A 190 17.93 11.47 1.39
N CYS A 191 17.08 11.71 0.40
CA CYS A 191 15.64 11.59 0.56
C CYS A 191 15.23 10.16 1.01
N GLN A 192 15.83 9.13 0.41
CA GLN A 192 15.57 7.76 0.83
C GLN A 192 16.12 7.47 2.23
N TYR A 193 17.30 7.96 2.56
CA TYR A 193 17.86 7.84 3.91
C TYR A 193 16.90 8.42 4.95
N LYS A 194 16.40 9.64 4.76
CA LYS A 194 15.46 10.30 5.68
C LYS A 194 14.12 9.58 5.77
N PHE A 195 13.63 9.01 4.67
CA PHE A 195 12.43 8.17 4.73
C PHE A 195 12.65 6.92 5.60
N PHE A 196 13.71 6.15 5.34
CA PHE A 196 13.98 4.91 6.05
C PHE A 196 14.32 5.14 7.53
N GLU A 197 15.07 6.16 7.85
CA GLU A 197 15.39 6.59 9.22
C GLU A 197 14.10 6.90 10.01
N GLN A 198 13.25 7.78 9.48
CA GLN A 198 12.00 8.15 10.11
C GLN A 198 11.00 7.00 10.19
N TRP A 199 11.00 6.10 9.21
CA TRP A 199 10.18 4.89 9.22
C TRP A 199 10.64 3.91 10.29
N GLU A 200 11.92 3.65 10.40
CA GLU A 200 12.50 2.77 11.42
C GLU A 200 12.19 3.26 12.82
N ASP A 201 12.33 4.56 13.08
CA ASP A 201 11.96 5.20 14.35
C ASP A 201 10.48 4.96 14.68
N LEU A 202 9.58 5.21 13.73
CA LEU A 202 8.14 5.02 13.92
C LEU A 202 7.79 3.55 14.17
N LYS A 203 8.37 2.63 13.39
CA LYS A 203 8.16 1.19 13.56
C LYS A 203 8.65 0.71 14.93
N ASN A 204 9.84 1.14 15.34
CA ASN A 204 10.40 0.80 16.65
C ASN A 204 9.51 1.34 17.78
N TYR A 205 8.98 2.56 17.63
CA TYR A 205 8.03 3.12 18.60
C TYR A 205 6.75 2.29 18.66
N ALA A 206 6.14 1.96 17.52
CA ALA A 206 4.95 1.12 17.46
C ALA A 206 5.18 -0.26 18.10
N ASN A 207 6.28 -0.92 17.77
CA ASN A 207 6.64 -2.22 18.34
C ASN A 207 6.88 -2.13 19.86
N SER A 208 7.47 -1.05 20.35
CA SER A 208 7.66 -0.81 21.81
C SER A 208 6.32 -0.70 22.57
N LYS A 209 5.24 -0.33 21.89
CA LYS A 209 3.87 -0.27 22.41
C LYS A 209 3.09 -1.58 22.18
N GLY A 210 3.71 -2.61 21.59
CA GLY A 210 3.07 -3.87 21.23
C GLY A 210 2.17 -3.77 20.00
N ILE A 211 2.40 -2.77 19.14
CA ILE A 211 1.67 -2.56 17.89
C ILE A 211 2.59 -2.95 16.72
N TYR A 212 2.08 -3.79 15.83
CA TYR A 212 2.78 -4.32 14.68
C TYR A 212 2.23 -3.73 13.39
N ILE A 213 3.12 -3.42 12.43
CA ILE A 213 2.74 -2.80 11.16
C ILE A 213 2.51 -3.89 10.10
N ILE A 214 1.30 -3.91 9.53
CA ILE A 214 0.97 -4.70 8.35
C ILE A 214 1.20 -3.79 7.14
N GLY A 215 2.24 -4.08 6.36
CA GLY A 215 2.52 -3.35 5.13
C GLY A 215 1.87 -4.00 3.93
N ASP A 216 1.23 -3.19 3.09
CA ASP A 216 0.67 -3.63 1.82
C ASP A 216 1.68 -3.39 0.69
N ILE A 217 1.80 -4.34 -0.23
CA ILE A 217 2.64 -4.18 -1.41
C ILE A 217 1.84 -4.47 -2.68
N SER A 218 1.96 -3.58 -3.65
CA SER A 218 1.40 -3.83 -4.98
C SER A 218 2.04 -5.07 -5.61
N PHE A 219 1.26 -5.91 -6.27
CA PHE A 219 1.81 -7.04 -7.03
C PHE A 219 2.67 -6.56 -8.21
N TYR A 220 2.19 -5.57 -8.94
CA TYR A 220 2.88 -4.98 -10.07
C TYR A 220 3.63 -3.69 -9.69
N VAL A 221 4.42 -3.16 -10.63
CA VAL A 221 5.00 -1.81 -10.60
C VAL A 221 4.52 -1.01 -11.79
N GLY A 222 4.63 0.31 -11.73
CA GLY A 222 4.25 1.17 -12.85
C GLY A 222 5.16 0.98 -14.07
N TYR A 223 4.61 1.21 -15.27
CA TYR A 223 5.43 1.23 -16.49
C TYR A 223 6.53 2.29 -16.39
N ASP A 224 6.21 3.46 -15.85
CA ASP A 224 7.16 4.56 -15.63
C ASP A 224 7.86 4.39 -14.28
N SER A 225 8.60 3.30 -14.11
CA SER A 225 9.32 2.96 -12.90
C SER A 225 10.78 2.65 -13.18
N VAL A 226 11.62 2.80 -12.14
CA VAL A 226 13.01 2.38 -12.18
C VAL A 226 13.14 0.89 -12.46
N ASP A 227 12.20 0.07 -11.97
CA ASP A 227 12.20 -1.37 -12.12
C ASP A 227 12.09 -1.75 -13.60
N VAL A 228 11.13 -1.16 -14.33
CA VAL A 228 10.96 -1.43 -15.76
C VAL A 228 12.09 -0.81 -16.58
N TRP A 229 12.56 0.39 -16.24
CA TRP A 229 13.68 1.03 -16.93
C TRP A 229 14.98 0.24 -16.79
N ALA A 230 15.28 -0.25 -15.59
CA ALA A 230 16.54 -0.92 -15.31
C ALA A 230 16.54 -2.41 -15.69
N GLU A 231 15.39 -3.09 -15.57
CA GLU A 231 15.26 -4.55 -15.64
C GLU A 231 14.21 -4.98 -16.69
N ARG A 232 14.25 -4.33 -17.89
CA ARG A 232 13.24 -4.55 -18.95
C ARG A 232 12.99 -6.01 -19.31
N GLN A 233 14.06 -6.84 -19.27
CA GLN A 233 13.99 -8.26 -19.58
C GLN A 233 13.09 -9.05 -18.62
N LEU A 234 12.76 -8.46 -17.46
CA LEU A 234 11.85 -9.06 -16.48
C LEU A 234 10.39 -8.76 -16.77
N PHE A 235 10.09 -7.96 -17.80
CA PHE A 235 8.75 -7.53 -18.16
C PHE A 235 8.48 -7.86 -19.64
N MET A 236 7.21 -8.08 -19.99
CA MET A 236 6.79 -8.33 -21.37
C MET A 236 6.81 -7.02 -22.19
N MET A 237 8.00 -6.69 -22.69
CA MET A 237 8.27 -5.43 -23.41
C MET A 237 8.50 -5.67 -24.88
N SER A 238 7.96 -4.79 -25.73
CA SER A 238 8.24 -4.77 -27.16
C SER A 238 9.63 -4.22 -27.46
N ALA A 239 10.09 -4.41 -28.68
CA ALA A 239 11.37 -3.83 -29.17
C ALA A 239 11.39 -2.29 -29.15
N ASN A 240 10.24 -1.63 -29.02
CA ASN A 240 10.10 -0.17 -28.97
C ASN A 240 10.00 0.38 -27.54
N ASP A 241 10.40 -0.39 -26.54
CA ASP A 241 10.36 -0.01 -25.13
C ASP A 241 8.94 0.22 -24.57
N THR A 242 7.88 -0.29 -25.23
CA THR A 242 6.51 -0.24 -24.72
C THR A 242 6.08 -1.62 -24.20
N PRO A 243 5.18 -1.70 -23.21
CA PRO A 243 4.62 -2.99 -22.81
C PRO A 243 3.94 -3.70 -23.99
N GLU A 244 4.06 -5.02 -24.10
CA GLU A 244 3.23 -5.80 -25.02
C GLU A 244 1.83 -6.00 -24.44
N TYR A 245 1.77 -6.32 -23.16
CA TYR A 245 0.56 -6.51 -22.39
C TYR A 245 0.64 -5.79 -21.05
N VAL A 246 -0.50 -5.27 -20.62
CA VAL A 246 -0.67 -4.64 -19.30
C VAL A 246 -1.69 -5.38 -18.48
N ALA A 247 -1.48 -5.40 -17.18
CA ALA A 247 -2.34 -6.05 -16.22
C ALA A 247 -3.74 -5.44 -16.23
N ALA A 248 -4.73 -6.29 -16.07
CA ALA A 248 -6.14 -5.93 -16.12
C ALA A 248 -6.99 -6.90 -15.28
N ALA A 249 -8.20 -6.51 -14.95
CA ALA A 249 -9.26 -7.40 -14.50
C ALA A 249 -10.33 -7.51 -15.60
N GLY A 250 -10.82 -8.72 -15.85
CA GLY A 250 -11.91 -8.95 -16.79
C GLY A 250 -13.22 -8.32 -16.28
N PRO A 251 -14.25 -8.21 -17.16
CA PRO A 251 -15.57 -7.76 -16.75
C PRO A 251 -16.14 -8.57 -15.59
N ASP A 252 -16.72 -7.88 -14.64
CA ASP A 252 -17.38 -8.48 -13.48
C ASP A 252 -18.63 -7.67 -13.07
N LYS A 253 -19.24 -8.02 -11.92
CA LYS A 253 -20.42 -7.32 -11.39
C LYS A 253 -20.15 -5.87 -10.96
N TYR A 254 -18.90 -5.47 -10.81
CA TYR A 254 -18.50 -4.12 -10.41
C TYR A 254 -18.08 -3.25 -11.60
N SER A 255 -17.66 -3.87 -12.71
CA SER A 255 -17.24 -3.18 -13.92
C SER A 255 -17.59 -3.98 -15.17
N GLU A 256 -18.61 -3.55 -15.91
CA GLU A 256 -19.03 -4.20 -17.19
C GLU A 256 -17.94 -4.14 -18.27
N SER A 257 -17.08 -3.12 -18.23
CA SER A 257 -15.93 -3.00 -19.14
C SER A 257 -14.66 -3.65 -18.64
N GLY A 258 -14.68 -4.17 -17.39
CA GLY A 258 -13.50 -4.58 -16.64
C GLY A 258 -12.60 -3.41 -16.28
N GLN A 259 -11.38 -3.69 -15.84
CA GLN A 259 -10.42 -2.67 -15.39
C GLN A 259 -9.10 -2.85 -16.14
N VAL A 260 -8.50 -1.78 -16.63
CA VAL A 260 -7.14 -1.77 -17.16
C VAL A 260 -6.24 -1.04 -16.18
N TRP A 261 -5.31 -1.75 -15.56
CA TRP A 261 -4.43 -1.17 -14.54
C TRP A 261 -3.19 -0.51 -15.15
N GLY A 262 -2.77 -0.90 -16.34
CA GLY A 262 -1.66 -0.27 -17.07
C GLY A 262 -0.27 -0.73 -16.65
N ASN A 263 -0.13 -1.58 -15.65
CA ASN A 263 1.16 -2.14 -15.22
C ASN A 263 1.67 -3.17 -16.23
N PRO A 264 2.95 -3.15 -16.64
CA PRO A 264 3.52 -4.17 -17.52
C PRO A 264 3.43 -5.57 -16.90
N MET A 265 3.13 -6.56 -17.72
CA MET A 265 3.15 -7.97 -17.31
C MET A 265 4.59 -8.44 -17.10
N TYR A 266 4.78 -9.33 -16.11
CA TYR A 266 6.07 -9.95 -15.86
C TYR A 266 6.44 -11.01 -16.90
N GLU A 267 7.71 -11.05 -17.30
CA GLU A 267 8.30 -12.17 -18.05
C GLU A 267 8.79 -13.26 -17.07
N TRP A 268 7.86 -14.12 -16.67
CA TRP A 268 8.11 -15.11 -15.64
C TRP A 268 9.23 -16.11 -15.95
N ASN A 269 9.54 -16.34 -17.26
CA ASN A 269 10.63 -17.23 -17.60
C ASN A 269 11.98 -16.59 -17.29
N ALA A 270 12.17 -15.33 -17.65
CA ALA A 270 13.36 -14.58 -17.29
C ALA A 270 13.55 -14.51 -15.76
N MET A 271 12.48 -14.20 -15.01
CA MET A 271 12.55 -14.18 -13.54
C MET A 271 12.89 -15.55 -12.91
N LYS A 272 12.48 -16.65 -13.52
CA LYS A 272 12.83 -18.00 -13.04
C LYS A 272 14.29 -18.36 -13.28
N GLU A 273 14.89 -17.86 -14.36
CA GLU A 273 16.29 -18.13 -14.71
C GLU A 273 17.25 -17.52 -13.67
N ASP A 274 16.92 -16.36 -13.12
CA ASP A 274 17.70 -15.71 -12.08
C ASP A 274 17.19 -15.99 -10.64
N ASN A 275 16.33 -17.01 -10.48
CA ASN A 275 15.76 -17.40 -9.20
C ASN A 275 14.97 -16.27 -8.52
N PHE A 276 14.24 -15.47 -9.30
CA PHE A 276 13.42 -14.36 -8.83
C PHE A 276 14.21 -13.28 -8.07
N SER A 277 15.41 -12.95 -8.49
CA SER A 277 16.32 -12.03 -7.79
C SER A 277 15.65 -10.68 -7.51
N TRP A 278 14.87 -10.15 -8.45
CA TRP A 278 14.12 -8.92 -8.28
C TRP A 278 13.07 -9.02 -7.16
N TRP A 279 12.28 -10.10 -7.11
CA TRP A 279 11.32 -10.34 -6.04
C TRP A 279 11.99 -10.52 -4.69
N ARG A 280 13.10 -11.24 -4.67
CA ARG A 280 13.90 -11.44 -3.45
C ARG A 280 14.41 -10.11 -2.89
N LYS A 281 14.99 -9.28 -3.75
CA LYS A 281 15.43 -7.92 -3.39
C LYS A 281 14.29 -7.11 -2.78
N ARG A 282 13.12 -7.12 -3.40
CA ARG A 282 11.93 -6.42 -2.91
C ARG A 282 11.47 -6.94 -1.55
N MET A 283 11.47 -8.26 -1.36
CA MET A 283 11.08 -8.87 -0.06
C MET A 283 12.06 -8.55 1.05
N ARG A 284 13.35 -8.45 0.79
CA ARG A 284 14.33 -7.98 1.79
C ARG A 284 13.99 -6.59 2.29
N VAL A 285 13.65 -5.66 1.40
CA VAL A 285 13.20 -4.32 1.79
C VAL A 285 11.88 -4.37 2.57
N CYS A 286 10.91 -5.17 2.14
CA CYS A 286 9.65 -5.34 2.87
C CYS A 286 9.85 -5.87 4.30
N ARG A 287 10.79 -6.79 4.49
CA ARG A 287 11.15 -7.32 5.82
C ARG A 287 11.73 -6.25 6.76
N GLU A 288 12.45 -5.26 6.21
CA GLU A 288 12.92 -4.11 7.00
C GLU A 288 11.78 -3.17 7.39
N LEU A 289 10.85 -2.96 6.47
CA LEU A 289 9.76 -2.00 6.66
C LEU A 289 8.63 -2.53 7.54
N PHE A 290 8.26 -3.81 7.45
CA PHE A 290 7.00 -4.32 7.97
C PHE A 290 7.18 -5.52 8.92
N ASP A 291 6.22 -5.71 9.83
CA ASP A 291 6.14 -6.87 10.71
C ASP A 291 5.31 -8.00 10.08
N ILE A 292 4.32 -7.64 9.26
CA ILE A 292 3.51 -8.55 8.44
C ILE A 292 3.43 -7.93 7.04
N VAL A 293 3.51 -8.76 5.99
CA VAL A 293 3.45 -8.31 4.60
C VAL A 293 2.15 -8.79 3.95
N ARG A 294 1.29 -7.85 3.51
CA ARG A 294 0.16 -8.16 2.63
C ARG A 294 0.62 -8.07 1.18
N ILE A 295 0.38 -9.11 0.42
CA ILE A 295 0.66 -9.13 -1.02
C ILE A 295 -0.66 -8.98 -1.76
N ASP A 296 -0.80 -7.83 -2.41
CA ASP A 296 -1.93 -7.50 -3.27
C ASP A 296 -2.03 -8.47 -4.46
N HIS A 297 -3.24 -8.71 -4.95
CA HIS A 297 -3.53 -9.52 -6.14
C HIS A 297 -2.84 -10.89 -6.18
N PHE A 298 -2.92 -11.68 -5.10
CA PHE A 298 -2.32 -13.01 -5.01
C PHE A 298 -2.71 -13.95 -6.17
N ALA A 299 -3.91 -13.77 -6.74
CA ALA A 299 -4.37 -14.51 -7.91
C ALA A 299 -3.40 -14.43 -9.10
N GLY A 300 -2.65 -13.32 -9.24
CA GLY A 300 -1.64 -13.12 -10.27
C GLY A 300 -0.47 -14.12 -10.20
N ILE A 301 -0.20 -14.68 -9.00
CA ILE A 301 0.78 -15.76 -8.85
C ILE A 301 0.29 -17.07 -9.49
N VAL A 302 -1.02 -17.28 -9.58
CA VAL A 302 -1.63 -18.45 -10.24
C VAL A 302 -1.83 -18.17 -11.72
N LYS A 303 -2.55 -17.09 -12.03
CA LYS A 303 -2.91 -16.69 -13.37
C LYS A 303 -3.36 -15.23 -13.38
N ALA A 304 -2.83 -14.45 -14.29
CA ALA A 304 -3.15 -13.03 -14.43
C ALA A 304 -3.86 -12.75 -15.75
N TYR A 305 -4.84 -11.86 -15.73
CA TYR A 305 -5.51 -11.37 -16.93
C TYR A 305 -4.82 -10.10 -17.42
N ALA A 306 -4.62 -9.97 -18.72
CA ALA A 306 -3.97 -8.81 -19.29
C ALA A 306 -4.53 -8.48 -20.69
N VAL A 307 -4.42 -7.22 -21.06
CA VAL A 307 -4.82 -6.70 -22.38
C VAL A 307 -3.61 -6.15 -23.13
N PRO A 308 -3.64 -6.08 -24.47
CA PRO A 308 -2.60 -5.38 -25.23
C PRO A 308 -2.45 -3.93 -24.76
N TYR A 309 -1.22 -3.43 -24.72
CA TYR A 309 -0.95 -2.04 -24.35
C TYR A 309 -1.70 -1.05 -25.23
N GLY A 310 -2.18 0.04 -24.66
CA GLY A 310 -2.94 1.08 -25.36
C GLY A 310 -4.45 0.84 -25.44
N GLN A 311 -4.96 -0.26 -24.86
CA GLN A 311 -6.40 -0.47 -24.69
C GLN A 311 -6.90 0.18 -23.40
N ASP A 312 -8.06 0.78 -23.46
CA ASP A 312 -8.75 1.44 -22.32
C ASP A 312 -9.83 0.55 -21.67
N LYS A 313 -10.14 -0.60 -22.29
CA LYS A 313 -11.14 -1.57 -21.80
C LYS A 313 -10.57 -2.99 -21.79
N SER A 314 -11.00 -3.79 -20.83
CA SER A 314 -10.50 -5.16 -20.68
C SER A 314 -11.38 -6.25 -21.30
N LEU A 315 -12.16 -5.91 -22.34
CA LEU A 315 -13.12 -6.83 -22.97
C LEU A 315 -12.47 -7.99 -23.75
N SER A 316 -11.24 -7.82 -24.23
CA SER A 316 -10.57 -8.79 -25.13
C SER A 316 -9.17 -9.17 -24.67
N GLY A 317 -8.99 -9.40 -23.38
CA GLY A 317 -7.70 -9.77 -22.81
C GLY A 317 -7.38 -11.27 -22.90
N LYS A 318 -6.19 -11.61 -22.41
CA LYS A 318 -5.69 -12.98 -22.32
C LYS A 318 -5.31 -13.33 -20.89
N TRP A 319 -5.39 -14.62 -20.59
CA TRP A 319 -4.92 -15.16 -19.33
C TRP A 319 -3.49 -15.68 -19.47
N PHE A 320 -2.60 -15.17 -18.63
CA PHE A 320 -1.20 -15.59 -18.53
C PHE A 320 -0.99 -16.43 -17.28
N LYS A 321 -0.28 -17.55 -17.43
CA LYS A 321 0.04 -18.43 -16.30
C LYS A 321 1.08 -17.77 -15.40
N GLY A 322 0.80 -17.71 -14.11
CA GLY A 322 1.74 -17.19 -13.10
C GLY A 322 2.85 -18.18 -12.75
N PRO A 323 3.82 -17.75 -11.92
CA PRO A 323 4.99 -18.54 -11.51
C PRO A 323 4.64 -19.64 -10.48
N GLY A 324 3.50 -19.52 -9.82
CA GLY A 324 2.99 -20.48 -8.87
C GLY A 324 3.90 -20.65 -7.65
N ARG A 325 4.01 -21.90 -7.18
CA ARG A 325 4.74 -22.24 -5.95
C ARG A 325 6.22 -21.80 -5.96
N ARG A 326 6.85 -21.67 -7.13
CA ARG A 326 8.26 -21.26 -7.21
C ARG A 326 8.48 -19.84 -6.65
N LEU A 327 7.59 -18.90 -7.01
CA LEU A 327 7.66 -17.54 -6.45
C LEU A 327 7.30 -17.54 -4.97
N VAL A 328 6.25 -18.27 -4.56
CA VAL A 328 5.87 -18.39 -3.14
C VAL A 328 7.06 -18.88 -2.31
N ASN A 329 7.79 -19.89 -2.76
CA ASN A 329 8.97 -20.38 -2.05
C ASN A 329 10.07 -19.31 -1.96
N ALA A 330 10.36 -18.60 -3.07
CA ALA A 330 11.35 -17.53 -3.08
C ALA A 330 10.99 -16.38 -2.11
N ILE A 331 9.71 -16.02 -2.03
CA ILE A 331 9.20 -15.03 -1.08
C ILE A 331 9.35 -15.54 0.37
N ASN A 332 8.95 -16.78 0.65
CA ASN A 332 9.05 -17.38 1.98
C ASN A 332 10.50 -17.47 2.48
N GLU A 333 11.45 -17.73 1.60
CA GLU A 333 12.88 -17.76 1.95
C GLU A 333 13.38 -16.39 2.41
N GLU A 334 12.97 -15.30 1.75
CA GLU A 334 13.38 -13.93 2.11
C GLU A 334 12.61 -13.39 3.34
N LEU A 335 11.35 -13.80 3.50
CA LEU A 335 10.47 -13.39 4.59
C LEU A 335 10.45 -14.40 5.75
N GLU A 336 11.52 -15.21 5.91
CA GLU A 336 11.58 -16.16 7.02
C GLU A 336 11.33 -15.47 8.37
N GLY A 337 10.35 -16.00 9.12
CA GLY A 337 9.90 -15.41 10.39
C GLY A 337 8.89 -14.27 10.27
N VAL A 338 8.57 -13.79 9.06
CA VAL A 338 7.55 -12.75 8.79
C VAL A 338 6.28 -13.41 8.29
N ASN A 339 5.13 -13.04 8.87
CA ASN A 339 3.84 -13.52 8.40
C ASN A 339 3.44 -12.81 7.10
N VAL A 340 2.78 -13.55 6.21
CA VAL A 340 2.29 -13.01 4.93
C VAL A 340 0.79 -13.16 4.82
N VAL A 341 0.13 -12.12 4.35
CA VAL A 341 -1.30 -12.08 4.02
C VAL A 341 -1.43 -12.07 2.50
N ALA A 342 -2.21 -12.98 1.97
CA ALA A 342 -2.57 -13.00 0.56
C ALA A 342 -3.89 -12.28 0.34
N ASP A 343 -3.90 -11.30 -0.55
CA ASP A 343 -5.16 -10.80 -1.12
C ASP A 343 -5.67 -11.82 -2.15
N ASP A 344 -6.41 -12.79 -1.67
CA ASP A 344 -6.84 -13.97 -2.44
C ASP A 344 -8.24 -13.83 -3.06
N TYR A 345 -8.83 -12.64 -2.97
CA TYR A 345 -10.10 -12.35 -3.66
C TYR A 345 -9.92 -12.50 -5.18
N THR A 346 -10.82 -13.28 -5.82
CA THR A 346 -10.73 -13.55 -7.25
C THR A 346 -12.05 -14.06 -7.83
N SER A 347 -12.13 -14.15 -9.15
CA SER A 347 -13.28 -14.73 -9.86
C SER A 347 -13.47 -16.22 -9.52
N ALA A 348 -14.73 -16.68 -9.56
CA ALA A 348 -15.08 -18.07 -9.29
C ALA A 348 -14.27 -19.09 -10.10
N SER A 349 -13.88 -18.74 -11.34
CA SER A 349 -13.10 -19.62 -12.22
C SER A 349 -11.66 -19.84 -11.76
N LEU A 350 -11.05 -18.88 -11.08
CA LEU A 350 -9.69 -18.97 -10.55
C LEU A 350 -9.62 -19.48 -9.11
N LEU A 351 -10.70 -19.33 -8.36
CA LEU A 351 -10.77 -19.62 -6.94
C LEU A 351 -10.21 -20.99 -6.52
N PRO A 352 -10.48 -22.12 -7.25
CA PRO A 352 -9.90 -23.41 -6.87
C PRO A 352 -8.37 -23.44 -6.95
N GLY A 353 -7.78 -22.79 -7.96
CA GLY A 353 -6.34 -22.68 -8.13
C GLY A 353 -5.69 -21.82 -7.04
N VAL A 354 -6.33 -20.70 -6.70
CA VAL A 354 -5.92 -19.77 -5.65
C VAL A 354 -5.97 -20.45 -4.28
N LYS A 355 -7.10 -21.06 -3.90
CA LYS A 355 -7.23 -21.82 -2.63
C LYS A 355 -6.18 -22.93 -2.51
N LYS A 356 -5.89 -23.66 -3.63
CA LYS A 356 -4.86 -24.72 -3.64
C LYS A 356 -3.45 -24.17 -3.44
N LEU A 357 -3.11 -23.00 -3.99
CA LEU A 357 -1.80 -22.40 -3.81
C LEU A 357 -1.68 -21.79 -2.41
N LEU A 358 -2.71 -21.09 -1.94
CA LEU A 358 -2.78 -20.50 -0.61
C LEU A 358 -2.57 -21.54 0.48
N ALA A 359 -3.29 -22.67 0.43
CA ALA A 359 -3.13 -23.78 1.38
C ALA A 359 -1.69 -24.36 1.44
N LYS A 360 -0.87 -24.12 0.40
CA LYS A 360 0.52 -24.59 0.32
C LYS A 360 1.55 -23.50 0.62
N SER A 361 1.13 -22.23 0.68
CA SER A 361 2.02 -21.11 0.94
C SER A 361 2.35 -20.96 2.42
N GLY A 362 1.42 -21.33 3.29
CA GLY A 362 1.45 -21.02 4.72
C GLY A 362 1.00 -19.59 5.04
N TRP A 363 0.49 -18.86 4.06
CA TRP A 363 0.02 -17.47 4.19
C TRP A 363 -1.41 -17.40 4.68
N MET A 364 -1.77 -16.30 5.33
CA MET A 364 -3.15 -16.02 5.71
C MET A 364 -3.97 -15.62 4.48
N GLY A 365 -5.18 -16.12 4.36
CA GLY A 365 -6.15 -15.66 3.37
C GLY A 365 -6.92 -14.43 3.85
N THR A 366 -7.76 -13.88 2.99
CA THR A 366 -8.57 -12.68 3.23
C THR A 366 -10.07 -12.99 3.24
N LYS A 367 -10.81 -12.39 4.17
CA LYS A 367 -12.28 -12.41 4.23
C LYS A 367 -12.80 -10.98 4.33
N VAL A 368 -13.76 -10.60 3.45
CA VAL A 368 -14.35 -9.26 3.41
C VAL A 368 -15.85 -9.36 3.66
N MET A 369 -16.31 -8.93 4.82
CA MET A 369 -17.70 -9.07 5.27
C MET A 369 -18.72 -8.32 4.40
N MET A 370 -18.33 -7.23 3.73
CA MET A 370 -19.24 -6.53 2.83
C MET A 370 -19.72 -7.38 1.65
N PHE A 371 -19.08 -8.50 1.37
CA PHE A 371 -19.51 -9.45 0.34
C PHE A 371 -20.45 -10.54 0.89
N ALA A 372 -20.77 -10.51 2.19
CA ALA A 372 -21.49 -11.57 2.89
C ALA A 372 -23.01 -11.42 2.86
N PHE A 373 -23.54 -10.20 2.72
CA PHE A 373 -24.95 -9.90 2.99
C PHE A 373 -25.81 -9.89 1.71
N ASP A 374 -25.73 -10.98 0.94
CA ASP A 374 -26.49 -11.21 -0.29
C ASP A 374 -27.78 -12.05 -0.09
N GLY A 375 -28.09 -12.41 1.17
CA GLY A 375 -29.24 -13.22 1.52
C GLY A 375 -28.97 -14.74 1.52
N ASP A 376 -27.76 -15.18 1.11
CA ASP A 376 -27.38 -16.60 1.16
C ASP A 376 -26.71 -16.93 2.52
N PRO A 377 -27.33 -17.74 3.38
CA PRO A 377 -26.75 -18.11 4.66
C PRO A 377 -25.50 -19.00 4.54
N THR A 378 -25.20 -19.52 3.36
CA THR A 378 -24.00 -20.34 3.09
C THR A 378 -22.82 -19.52 2.55
N ASN A 379 -22.99 -18.20 2.41
CA ASN A 379 -21.95 -17.33 1.89
C ASN A 379 -20.67 -17.43 2.74
N GLU A 380 -19.53 -17.72 2.10
CA GLU A 380 -18.24 -17.97 2.77
C GLU A 380 -17.63 -16.74 3.47
N TYR A 381 -18.16 -15.55 3.24
CA TYR A 381 -17.74 -14.31 3.90
C TYR A 381 -18.52 -14.02 5.19
N LEU A 382 -19.58 -14.76 5.49
CA LEU A 382 -20.26 -14.69 6.78
C LEU A 382 -19.37 -15.31 7.87
N PRO A 383 -19.13 -14.62 9.00
CA PRO A 383 -18.21 -15.08 10.04
C PRO A 383 -18.47 -16.49 10.58
N HIS A 384 -19.73 -16.90 10.66
CA HIS A 384 -20.08 -18.26 11.13
C HIS A 384 -19.72 -19.36 10.11
N ASN A 385 -19.45 -19.03 8.85
CA ASN A 385 -19.01 -19.95 7.81
C ASN A 385 -17.47 -20.01 7.65
N TYR A 386 -16.70 -19.30 8.47
CA TYR A 386 -15.23 -19.39 8.40
C TYR A 386 -14.78 -20.79 8.84
N THR A 387 -14.25 -21.56 7.89
CA THR A 387 -13.75 -22.92 8.10
C THR A 387 -12.27 -22.95 8.54
N ASP A 388 -11.56 -21.84 8.38
CA ASP A 388 -10.17 -21.67 8.78
C ASP A 388 -10.04 -20.36 9.57
N SER A 389 -9.35 -20.41 10.70
CA SER A 389 -9.03 -19.21 11.48
C SER A 389 -7.82 -18.46 10.97
N HIS A 390 -6.97 -19.11 10.17
CA HIS A 390 -5.74 -18.51 9.61
C HIS A 390 -6.04 -17.54 8.47
N VAL A 391 -6.83 -16.52 8.78
CA VAL A 391 -7.29 -15.48 7.85
C VAL A 391 -7.24 -14.10 8.50
N VAL A 392 -7.12 -13.08 7.66
CA VAL A 392 -7.41 -11.70 8.02
C VAL A 392 -8.83 -11.37 7.56
N ALA A 393 -9.68 -10.98 8.51
CA ALA A 393 -11.03 -10.55 8.21
C ALA A 393 -11.14 -9.03 8.24
N TYR A 394 -11.82 -8.49 7.25
CA TYR A 394 -12.14 -7.07 7.08
C TYR A 394 -13.65 -6.89 7.04
N ILE A 395 -14.15 -5.71 7.42
CA ILE A 395 -15.49 -5.31 7.01
C ILE A 395 -15.44 -4.91 5.54
N GLY A 396 -14.66 -3.90 5.22
CA GLY A 396 -14.27 -3.49 3.87
C GLY A 396 -12.79 -3.13 3.83
N THR A 397 -12.19 -3.10 2.65
CA THR A 397 -10.82 -2.64 2.39
C THR A 397 -10.85 -1.23 1.79
N HIS A 398 -9.68 -0.67 1.49
CA HIS A 398 -9.54 0.64 0.83
C HIS A 398 -10.25 0.73 -0.55
N ASP A 399 -10.57 -0.39 -1.18
CA ASP A 399 -11.30 -0.45 -2.46
C ASP A 399 -12.82 -0.47 -2.29
N ASN A 400 -13.28 -0.78 -1.09
CA ASN A 400 -14.71 -0.84 -0.78
C ASN A 400 -15.25 0.55 -0.37
N GLU A 401 -16.55 0.67 -0.40
CA GLU A 401 -17.24 1.77 0.26
C GLU A 401 -17.03 1.70 1.77
N THR A 402 -17.21 2.84 2.45
CA THR A 402 -17.32 2.82 3.91
C THR A 402 -18.62 2.10 4.33
N ILE A 403 -18.70 1.64 5.57
CA ILE A 403 -19.93 1.02 6.09
C ILE A 403 -21.13 1.96 5.90
N VAL A 404 -21.01 3.21 6.33
CA VAL A 404 -22.08 4.20 6.22
C VAL A 404 -22.45 4.45 4.75
N GLY A 405 -21.46 4.61 3.88
CA GLY A 405 -21.68 4.84 2.45
C GLY A 405 -22.38 3.67 1.76
N SER A 406 -21.96 2.43 2.05
CA SER A 406 -22.50 1.22 1.41
C SER A 406 -23.99 0.97 1.71
N PHE A 407 -24.47 1.45 2.85
CA PHE A 407 -25.85 1.23 3.27
C PHE A 407 -26.72 2.49 3.22
N SER A 408 -26.16 3.66 2.86
CA SER A 408 -26.86 4.96 2.88
C SER A 408 -28.13 4.95 2.04
N ASP A 409 -28.06 4.43 0.84
CA ASP A 409 -29.12 4.48 -0.16
C ASP A 409 -30.06 3.26 -0.13
N LYS A 410 -29.75 2.26 0.71
CA LYS A 410 -30.55 1.05 0.84
C LYS A 410 -31.77 1.30 1.72
N THR A 411 -32.89 0.71 1.35
CA THR A 411 -34.11 0.69 2.15
C THR A 411 -34.02 -0.34 3.28
N ASP A 412 -34.84 -0.21 4.33
CA ASP A 412 -34.92 -1.18 5.40
C ASP A 412 -35.31 -2.59 4.90
N TYR A 413 -36.10 -2.66 3.82
CA TYR A 413 -36.45 -3.94 3.18
C TYR A 413 -35.21 -4.63 2.60
N GLU A 414 -34.34 -3.88 1.90
CA GLU A 414 -33.08 -4.43 1.37
C GLU A 414 -32.08 -4.81 2.45
N LEU A 415 -32.19 -4.19 3.63
CA LEU A 415 -31.35 -4.47 4.78
C LEU A 415 -31.95 -5.48 5.76
N ALA A 416 -33.14 -6.01 5.49
CA ALA A 416 -33.84 -6.91 6.42
C ALA A 416 -32.99 -8.14 6.82
N TYR A 417 -32.29 -8.77 5.87
CA TYR A 417 -31.39 -9.88 6.16
C TYR A 417 -30.22 -9.46 7.06
N LEU A 418 -29.62 -8.31 6.80
CA LEU A 418 -28.52 -7.76 7.61
C LEU A 418 -29.00 -7.45 9.04
N TYR A 419 -30.20 -6.86 9.18
CA TYR A 419 -30.75 -6.53 10.49
C TYR A 419 -31.04 -7.79 11.31
N GLU A 420 -31.64 -8.81 10.69
CA GLU A 420 -31.88 -10.10 11.34
C GLU A 420 -30.57 -10.79 11.74
N TYR A 421 -29.59 -10.81 10.81
CA TYR A 421 -28.28 -11.42 11.07
C TYR A 421 -27.53 -10.76 12.22
N LEU A 422 -27.53 -9.43 12.28
CA LEU A 422 -26.83 -8.65 13.29
C LEU A 422 -27.65 -8.43 14.57
N ASN A 423 -28.92 -8.85 14.59
CA ASN A 423 -29.86 -8.60 15.67
C ASN A 423 -29.96 -7.09 16.03
N ILE A 424 -30.26 -6.26 15.03
CA ILE A 424 -30.39 -4.80 15.12
C ILE A 424 -31.71 -4.34 14.52
N GLU A 425 -32.17 -3.14 14.90
CA GLU A 425 -33.49 -2.63 14.54
C GLU A 425 -33.46 -1.57 13.43
N ASN A 426 -32.33 -0.91 13.24
CA ASN A 426 -32.22 0.21 12.31
C ASN A 426 -30.81 0.44 11.78
N LYS A 427 -30.70 1.22 10.71
CA LYS A 427 -29.47 1.51 9.96
C LYS A 427 -28.36 2.15 10.81
N SER A 428 -28.69 2.99 11.80
CA SER A 428 -27.68 3.67 12.61
C SER A 428 -26.87 2.72 13.51
N GLN A 429 -27.38 1.51 13.74
CA GLN A 429 -26.69 0.49 14.55
C GLN A 429 -25.70 -0.35 13.73
N VAL A 430 -25.79 -0.30 12.38
CA VAL A 430 -25.00 -1.16 11.48
C VAL A 430 -23.49 -1.02 11.70
N PRO A 431 -22.89 0.17 11.79
CA PRO A 431 -21.43 0.29 11.94
C PRO A 431 -20.92 -0.44 13.18
N ASN A 432 -21.51 -0.17 14.33
CA ASN A 432 -21.09 -0.79 15.58
C ASN A 432 -21.38 -2.31 15.61
N ALA A 433 -22.48 -2.76 15.03
CA ALA A 433 -22.82 -4.17 14.97
C ALA A 433 -21.85 -4.96 14.07
N LEU A 434 -21.47 -4.42 12.91
CA LEU A 434 -20.48 -5.03 12.02
C LEU A 434 -19.09 -5.10 12.65
N ILE A 435 -18.64 -4.03 13.32
CA ILE A 435 -17.34 -4.05 14.03
C ILE A 435 -17.36 -5.11 15.13
N ARG A 436 -18.45 -5.22 15.89
CA ARG A 436 -18.64 -6.24 16.93
C ARG A 436 -18.60 -7.64 16.34
N GLU A 437 -19.32 -7.89 15.24
CA GLU A 437 -19.37 -9.19 14.58
C GLU A 437 -18.01 -9.59 14.00
N LEU A 438 -17.28 -8.64 13.41
CA LEU A 438 -15.91 -8.87 12.96
C LEU A 438 -15.00 -9.31 14.11
N TYR A 439 -15.07 -8.62 15.27
CA TYR A 439 -14.26 -8.95 16.45
C TYR A 439 -14.66 -10.29 17.08
N HIS A 440 -15.95 -10.64 17.02
CA HIS A 440 -16.48 -11.94 17.47
C HIS A 440 -15.98 -13.10 16.59
N SER A 441 -15.67 -12.88 15.32
CA SER A 441 -15.29 -13.93 14.36
C SER A 441 -14.12 -14.79 14.83
N THR A 442 -13.95 -15.96 14.21
CA THR A 442 -12.82 -16.89 14.48
C THR A 442 -11.51 -16.46 13.79
N ALA A 443 -11.52 -15.48 12.90
CA ALA A 443 -10.33 -15.00 12.20
C ALA A 443 -9.19 -14.65 13.17
N GLU A 444 -7.94 -14.93 12.80
CA GLU A 444 -6.77 -14.53 13.59
C GLU A 444 -6.64 -13.01 13.66
N LEU A 445 -6.76 -12.32 12.53
CA LEU A 445 -6.72 -10.87 12.48
C LEU A 445 -8.08 -10.30 12.07
N ALA A 446 -8.47 -9.21 12.73
CA ALA A 446 -9.69 -8.46 12.45
C ALA A 446 -9.33 -6.99 12.20
N ILE A 447 -9.44 -6.51 10.97
CA ILE A 447 -9.00 -5.18 10.57
C ILE A 447 -10.21 -4.33 10.14
N VAL A 448 -10.29 -3.10 10.69
CA VAL A 448 -11.35 -2.14 10.39
C VAL A 448 -10.72 -0.89 9.78
N GLN A 449 -11.34 -0.31 8.76
CA GLN A 449 -10.93 0.99 8.24
C GLN A 449 -11.16 2.10 9.28
N MET A 450 -10.25 3.06 9.37
CA MET A 450 -10.44 4.21 10.27
C MET A 450 -11.71 4.99 9.95
N GLN A 451 -12.07 5.11 8.68
CA GLN A 451 -13.29 5.75 8.21
C GLN A 451 -14.55 5.11 8.80
N ASP A 452 -14.55 3.79 8.95
CA ASP A 452 -15.68 3.04 9.52
C ASP A 452 -15.78 3.24 11.04
N ILE A 453 -14.65 3.36 11.72
CA ILE A 453 -14.61 3.71 13.15
C ILE A 453 -15.14 5.12 13.38
N LEU A 454 -14.84 6.03 12.46
CA LEU A 454 -15.31 7.44 12.47
C LEU A 454 -16.75 7.58 11.94
N GLU A 455 -17.37 6.50 11.47
CA GLU A 455 -18.72 6.48 10.90
C GLU A 455 -18.90 7.47 9.73
N LEU A 456 -17.87 7.61 8.87
CA LEU A 456 -17.89 8.48 7.71
C LEU A 456 -18.56 7.81 6.51
N GLY A 457 -19.17 8.63 5.65
CA GLY A 457 -19.75 8.19 4.38
C GLY A 457 -18.72 8.05 3.25
N ASN A 458 -19.24 7.92 2.01
CA ASN A 458 -18.38 7.72 0.83
C ASN A 458 -17.51 8.95 0.46
N GLU A 459 -17.73 10.11 1.06
CA GLU A 459 -16.81 11.24 0.98
C GLU A 459 -15.42 10.93 1.53
N ALA A 460 -15.32 9.92 2.41
CA ALA A 460 -14.06 9.44 2.98
C ALA A 460 -13.50 8.18 2.29
N ARG A 461 -14.12 7.70 1.23
CA ARG A 461 -13.66 6.51 0.51
C ARG A 461 -12.30 6.75 -0.14
N MET A 462 -11.36 5.80 0.02
CA MET A 462 -10.00 5.93 -0.50
C MET A 462 -9.92 5.71 -2.01
N ASN A 463 -10.57 4.66 -2.51
CA ASN A 463 -10.48 4.29 -3.91
C ASN A 463 -11.84 3.89 -4.48
N TYR A 464 -12.12 4.40 -5.68
CA TYR A 464 -13.21 3.97 -6.55
C TYR A 464 -12.58 3.18 -7.70
N PRO A 465 -12.56 1.84 -7.65
CA PRO A 465 -11.97 1.02 -8.69
C PRO A 465 -12.47 1.40 -10.09
N SER A 466 -11.62 1.32 -11.09
CA SER A 466 -11.90 1.74 -12.48
C SER A 466 -12.04 3.24 -12.72
N THR A 467 -11.69 4.10 -11.75
CA THR A 467 -11.70 5.57 -11.91
C THR A 467 -10.33 6.19 -11.68
N VAL A 468 -10.13 7.40 -12.19
CA VAL A 468 -8.88 8.17 -12.03
C VAL A 468 -9.23 9.60 -11.61
N GLY A 469 -8.39 10.22 -10.77
CA GLY A 469 -8.44 11.67 -10.51
C GLY A 469 -8.94 12.08 -9.13
N HIS A 470 -9.76 11.27 -8.45
CA HIS A 470 -10.30 11.59 -7.12
C HIS A 470 -9.91 10.58 -6.04
N ASN A 471 -9.18 9.53 -6.38
CA ASN A 471 -8.76 8.48 -5.47
C ASN A 471 -7.52 8.89 -4.67
N TRP A 472 -7.30 8.21 -3.53
CA TRP A 472 -6.09 8.29 -2.70
C TRP A 472 -5.87 9.65 -2.01
N ARG A 473 -6.92 10.49 -1.90
CA ARG A 473 -6.83 11.88 -1.43
C ARG A 473 -7.36 12.09 -0.03
N TRP A 474 -8.26 11.24 0.45
CA TRP A 474 -8.89 11.44 1.74
C TRP A 474 -7.87 11.49 2.88
N ARG A 475 -8.09 12.44 3.81
CA ARG A 475 -7.31 12.62 5.02
C ARG A 475 -8.20 12.80 6.25
N MET A 476 -7.74 12.29 7.37
CA MET A 476 -8.26 12.71 8.68
C MET A 476 -7.95 14.17 8.90
N THR A 477 -8.87 14.88 9.56
CA THR A 477 -8.64 16.22 10.07
C THR A 477 -8.55 16.18 11.60
N SER A 478 -7.82 17.13 12.19
CA SER A 478 -7.51 17.10 13.61
C SER A 478 -8.70 17.38 14.56
N LYS A 479 -9.82 17.90 14.02
CA LYS A 479 -11.00 18.30 14.84
C LYS A 479 -12.23 17.44 14.57
N PRO A 480 -12.80 17.40 13.34
CA PRO A 480 -14.03 16.65 13.10
C PRO A 480 -13.84 15.12 13.18
N HIS A 481 -12.62 14.62 13.02
CA HIS A 481 -12.33 13.19 13.04
C HIS A 481 -11.73 12.70 14.37
N ARG A 482 -11.88 13.44 15.45
CA ARG A 482 -11.44 13.01 16.77
C ARG A 482 -12.47 12.09 17.39
N LEU A 483 -12.05 10.87 17.75
CA LEU A 483 -12.89 9.94 18.50
C LEU A 483 -13.20 10.50 19.89
N ASP A 484 -14.45 10.39 20.31
CA ASP A 484 -14.85 10.71 21.67
C ASP A 484 -14.49 9.57 22.64
N ASN A 485 -14.54 9.88 23.92
CA ASN A 485 -14.19 8.93 24.97
C ASN A 485 -15.13 7.71 25.03
N GLU A 486 -16.39 7.86 24.61
CA GLU A 486 -17.37 6.78 24.62
C GLU A 486 -17.03 5.76 23.52
N LYS A 487 -16.72 6.22 22.32
CA LYS A 487 -16.30 5.36 21.21
C LYS A 487 -14.99 4.64 21.52
N ILE A 488 -14.01 5.36 22.08
CA ILE A 488 -12.74 4.77 22.54
C ILE A 488 -12.99 3.66 23.56
N ALA A 489 -13.79 3.95 24.59
CA ALA A 489 -14.12 2.97 25.64
C ALA A 489 -14.87 1.76 25.07
N TRP A 490 -15.77 1.98 24.13
CA TRP A 490 -16.54 0.91 23.50
C TRP A 490 -15.64 -0.03 22.67
N ILE A 491 -14.79 0.52 21.78
CA ILE A 491 -13.85 -0.29 20.98
C ILE A 491 -12.90 -1.07 21.88
N ARG A 492 -12.31 -0.40 22.88
CA ARG A 492 -11.44 -1.04 23.89
C ARG A 492 -12.15 -2.22 24.56
N ASN A 493 -13.38 -2.02 24.98
CA ASN A 493 -14.16 -3.07 25.68
C ASN A 493 -14.40 -4.27 24.77
N ILE A 494 -14.85 -4.09 23.53
CA ILE A 494 -15.10 -5.21 22.60
C ILE A 494 -13.81 -5.92 22.22
N ALA A 495 -12.68 -5.21 22.10
CA ALA A 495 -11.38 -5.83 21.85
C ALA A 495 -10.98 -6.77 23.01
N VAL A 496 -11.20 -6.36 24.26
CA VAL A 496 -10.93 -7.17 25.45
C VAL A 496 -11.90 -8.38 25.52
N VAL A 497 -13.21 -8.15 25.34
CA VAL A 497 -14.25 -9.18 25.41
C VAL A 497 -13.99 -10.31 24.41
N TYR A 498 -13.58 -9.99 23.19
CA TYR A 498 -13.33 -10.97 22.13
C TYR A 498 -11.85 -11.41 22.01
N ARG A 499 -11.00 -11.02 22.98
CA ARG A 499 -9.56 -11.35 23.02
C ARG A 499 -8.83 -10.97 21.73
N ARG A 500 -9.07 -9.76 21.29
CA ARG A 500 -8.38 -9.16 20.15
C ARG A 500 -7.08 -8.46 20.53
#